data_8fafde284faf0853ab53d038f11167f6
#
_entry.id   8fafde284faf0853ab53d038f11167f6
#
_cell.length_a   1.000
_cell.length_b   1.000
_cell.length_c   1.000
_cell.angle_alpha   90.00
_cell.angle_beta   90.00
_cell.angle_gamma   90.00
#
_symmetry.space_group_name_H-M   'P 1'
#
loop_
_entity.id
_entity.type
_entity.pdbx_description
1 polymer ?
#
loop_
_entity_poly.entity_id
_entity_poly.type
_entity_poly.pdbx_seq_one_letter_code
_entity_poly.pdbx_strand_id
1 'polypeptide(L)'
;MKRILALFLCLLVPTVVFASNNGYRVIYDGGSLPNAKTGDPLNLKLGDKDIHFSYARGGKEAIDIPASAITEISYGQDVHRRVGSAIGLAAVTFGIGGLLALTKPKRHFVGLTWQDGDKKGGFAMQCDENDYRGVLAGLEGITGKKAVDSDAMTVKN
;
A
#
# COMPACT_ATOMS: atom_id res chain seq x y z
N MET A 1 -24.97 -1.38 48.00
CA MET A 1 -24.69 -0.17 47.22
C MET A 1 -23.33 -0.27 46.46
N LYS A 2 -22.23 -0.68 47.06
CA LYS A 2 -20.91 -0.76 46.36
C LYS A 2 -20.90 -1.76 45.15
N ARG A 3 -21.65 -2.86 45.21
CA ARG A 3 -21.72 -3.86 44.12
C ARG A 3 -22.53 -3.40 42.92
N ILE A 4 -23.53 -2.55 43.13
CA ILE A 4 -24.35 -1.97 42.05
C ILE A 4 -23.59 -0.87 41.32
N LEU A 5 -22.75 -0.11 42.05
CA LEU A 5 -21.90 0.92 41.46
C LEU A 5 -20.82 0.32 40.52
N ALA A 6 -20.28 -0.85 40.89
CA ALA A 6 -19.29 -1.55 40.04
C ALA A 6 -19.89 -2.09 38.74
N LEU A 7 -21.14 -2.56 38.79
CA LEU A 7 -21.88 -3.01 37.60
C LEU A 7 -22.21 -1.85 36.64
N PHE A 8 -22.52 -0.68 37.18
CA PHE A 8 -22.79 0.52 36.38
C PHE A 8 -21.52 1.07 35.71
N LEU A 9 -20.36 0.93 36.34
CA LEU A 9 -19.09 1.38 35.79
C LEU A 9 -18.61 0.51 34.62
N CYS A 10 -18.95 -0.79 34.61
CA CYS A 10 -18.65 -1.69 33.50
C CYS A 10 -19.48 -1.41 32.25
N LEU A 11 -20.67 -0.82 32.38
CA LEU A 11 -21.55 -0.44 31.28
C LEU A 11 -21.11 0.85 30.57
N LEU A 12 -20.20 1.61 31.17
CA LEU A 12 -19.67 2.87 30.64
C LEU A 12 -18.34 2.74 29.91
N VAL A 13 -17.86 1.51 29.67
CA VAL A 13 -16.74 1.31 28.79
C VAL A 13 -17.21 1.65 27.37
N PRO A 14 -16.83 2.82 26.80
CA PRO A 14 -17.17 3.11 25.44
C PRO A 14 -16.50 2.02 24.61
N THR A 15 -17.28 1.23 23.89
CA THR A 15 -16.79 0.45 22.77
C THR A 15 -16.31 1.47 21.76
N VAL A 16 -15.05 1.82 21.84
CA VAL A 16 -14.37 2.60 20.80
C VAL A 16 -14.34 1.66 19.60
N VAL A 17 -15.44 1.65 18.86
CA VAL A 17 -15.46 1.09 17.52
C VAL A 17 -14.54 2.03 16.73
N PHE A 18 -13.29 1.64 16.60
CA PHE A 18 -12.43 2.20 15.57
C PHE A 18 -13.09 1.81 14.24
N ALA A 19 -13.97 2.66 13.76
CA ALA A 19 -14.30 2.68 12.35
C ALA A 19 -13.01 3.12 11.65
N SER A 20 -12.08 2.18 11.48
CA SER A 20 -10.92 2.42 10.67
C SER A 20 -11.47 2.61 9.26
N ASN A 21 -11.43 3.85 8.80
CA ASN A 21 -11.65 4.14 7.40
C ASN A 21 -10.43 3.59 6.67
N ASN A 22 -10.45 2.27 6.40
CA ASN A 22 -9.34 1.53 5.81
C ASN A 22 -9.17 1.87 4.31
N GLY A 23 -9.67 3.02 3.89
CA GLY A 23 -9.59 3.51 2.52
C GLY A 23 -8.59 4.64 2.39
N TYR A 24 -7.61 4.46 1.51
CA TYR A 24 -6.60 5.46 1.18
C TYR A 24 -6.68 5.82 -0.30
N ARG A 25 -6.39 7.06 -0.62
CA ARG A 25 -6.24 7.48 -2.01
C ARG A 25 -4.76 7.44 -2.38
N VAL A 26 -4.43 6.66 -3.40
CA VAL A 26 -3.06 6.50 -3.89
C VAL A 26 -3.02 6.79 -5.40
N ILE A 27 -1.84 7.07 -5.92
CA ILE A 27 -1.64 7.29 -7.35
C ILE A 27 -0.77 6.14 -7.88
N TYR A 28 -1.26 5.45 -8.90
CA TYR A 28 -0.48 4.42 -9.58
C TYR A 28 0.74 5.05 -10.27
N ASP A 29 1.91 4.48 -10.03
CA ASP A 29 3.16 5.02 -10.58
C ASP A 29 3.90 4.04 -11.51
N GLY A 30 3.34 2.87 -11.73
CA GLY A 30 3.83 1.89 -12.69
C GLY A 30 3.94 0.49 -12.10
N GLY A 31 3.94 -0.50 -12.97
CA GLY A 31 3.98 -1.90 -12.62
C GLY A 31 3.10 -2.77 -13.52
N SER A 32 2.65 -3.91 -13.00
CA SER A 32 1.90 -4.92 -13.76
C SER A 32 0.37 -4.80 -13.64
N LEU A 33 -0.17 -3.68 -13.14
CA LEU A 33 -1.61 -3.52 -13.03
C LEU A 33 -2.24 -3.36 -14.42
N PRO A 34 -3.19 -4.24 -14.81
CA PRO A 34 -3.76 -4.20 -16.15
C PRO A 34 -4.59 -2.92 -16.35
N ASN A 35 -4.44 -2.30 -17.52
CA ASN A 35 -5.17 -1.09 -17.93
C ASN A 35 -4.91 0.17 -17.10
N ALA A 36 -4.00 0.14 -16.14
CA ALA A 36 -3.60 1.31 -15.37
C ALA A 36 -2.51 2.09 -16.10
N LYS A 37 -2.60 3.40 -16.05
CA LYS A 37 -1.58 4.33 -16.55
C LYS A 37 -0.95 5.07 -15.38
N THR A 38 0.34 5.36 -15.49
CA THR A 38 1.03 6.19 -14.50
C THR A 38 0.28 7.51 -14.32
N GLY A 39 -0.02 7.83 -13.07
CA GLY A 39 -0.83 9.00 -12.70
C GLY A 39 -2.30 8.68 -12.42
N ASP A 40 -2.75 7.46 -12.68
CA ASP A 40 -4.14 7.09 -12.41
C ASP A 40 -4.39 7.05 -10.89
N PRO A 41 -5.44 7.74 -10.42
CA PRO A 41 -5.81 7.70 -9.02
C PRO A 41 -6.56 6.41 -8.70
N LEU A 42 -6.09 5.72 -7.66
CA LEU A 42 -6.69 4.50 -7.13
C LEU A 42 -7.17 4.73 -5.71
N ASN A 43 -8.22 4.02 -5.33
CA ASN A 43 -8.63 3.85 -3.94
C ASN A 43 -8.09 2.51 -3.46
N LEU A 44 -7.30 2.54 -2.41
CA LEU A 44 -6.82 1.37 -1.68
C LEU A 44 -7.73 1.14 -0.48
N LYS A 45 -8.28 -0.06 -0.35
CA LYS A 45 -9.02 -0.51 0.80
C LYS A 45 -8.37 -1.76 1.37
N LEU A 46 -8.05 -1.72 2.66
CA LEU A 46 -7.48 -2.84 3.39
C LEU A 46 -8.62 -3.61 4.06
N GLY A 47 -8.85 -4.84 3.61
CA GLY A 47 -9.77 -5.79 4.24
C GLY A 47 -9.07 -6.59 5.33
N ASP A 48 -9.75 -7.60 5.87
CA ASP A 48 -9.17 -8.47 6.89
C ASP A 48 -8.10 -9.43 6.31
N LYS A 49 -8.28 -9.83 5.05
CA LYS A 49 -7.41 -10.81 4.37
C LYS A 49 -7.03 -10.40 2.95
N ASP A 50 -7.60 -9.31 2.44
CA ASP A 50 -7.48 -8.90 1.06
C ASP A 50 -7.15 -7.41 0.96
N ILE A 51 -6.43 -7.07 -0.09
CA ILE A 51 -6.03 -5.71 -0.44
C ILE A 51 -6.74 -5.36 -1.73
N HIS A 52 -7.73 -4.48 -1.65
CA HIS A 52 -8.56 -4.09 -2.77
C HIS A 52 -8.11 -2.77 -3.36
N PHE A 53 -7.88 -2.75 -4.67
CA PHE A 53 -7.66 -1.52 -5.41
C PHE A 53 -8.78 -1.31 -6.41
N SER A 54 -9.33 -0.11 -6.42
CA SER A 54 -10.33 0.31 -7.41
C SER A 54 -9.93 1.63 -8.04
N TYR A 55 -10.34 1.85 -9.29
CA TYR A 55 -10.13 3.13 -9.96
C TYR A 55 -10.98 4.21 -9.28
N ALA A 56 -10.37 5.31 -8.88
CA ALA A 56 -11.07 6.41 -8.23
C ALA A 56 -12.11 7.06 -9.16
N ARG A 57 -11.89 6.97 -10.47
CA ARG A 57 -12.88 7.37 -11.48
C ARG A 57 -13.71 6.15 -11.88
N GLY A 58 -15.00 6.17 -11.55
CA GLY A 58 -15.96 5.12 -11.94
C GLY A 58 -16.02 3.92 -11.00
N GLY A 59 -15.19 3.83 -9.96
CA GLY A 59 -15.27 2.79 -8.92
C GLY A 59 -15.03 1.36 -9.42
N LYS A 60 -14.57 1.19 -10.67
CA LYS A 60 -14.29 -0.14 -11.22
C LYS A 60 -13.12 -0.77 -10.47
N GLU A 61 -13.27 -2.05 -10.15
CA GLU A 61 -12.18 -2.83 -9.55
C GLU A 61 -10.95 -2.84 -10.48
N ALA A 62 -9.79 -2.57 -9.88
CA ALA A 62 -8.52 -2.61 -10.58
C ALA A 62 -7.81 -3.94 -10.34
N ILE A 63 -7.71 -4.34 -9.06
CA ILE A 63 -7.17 -5.64 -8.64
C ILE A 63 -7.56 -5.92 -7.20
N ASP A 64 -7.75 -7.21 -6.91
CA ASP A 64 -7.93 -7.75 -5.58
C ASP A 64 -6.79 -8.73 -5.28
N ILE A 65 -6.04 -8.49 -4.21
CA ILE A 65 -4.83 -9.26 -3.89
C ILE A 65 -5.00 -9.86 -2.50
N PRO A 66 -5.00 -11.20 -2.38
CA PRO A 66 -4.95 -11.82 -1.07
C PRO A 66 -3.70 -11.38 -0.29
N ALA A 67 -3.86 -11.00 0.97
CA ALA A 67 -2.74 -10.57 1.81
C ALA A 67 -1.65 -11.65 1.92
N SER A 68 -2.05 -12.92 1.90
CA SER A 68 -1.13 -14.07 1.89
C SER A 68 -0.30 -14.20 0.62
N ALA A 69 -0.77 -13.65 -0.51
CA ALA A 69 -0.06 -13.67 -1.78
C ALA A 69 1.04 -12.60 -1.86
N ILE A 70 1.01 -11.59 -0.99
CA ILE A 70 2.05 -10.55 -0.95
C ILE A 70 3.40 -11.18 -0.64
N THR A 71 4.38 -10.92 -1.49
CA THR A 71 5.75 -11.38 -1.32
C THR A 71 6.63 -10.33 -0.65
N GLU A 72 6.43 -9.05 -0.99
CA GLU A 72 7.18 -7.96 -0.41
C GLU A 72 6.39 -6.65 -0.39
N ILE A 73 6.62 -5.87 0.66
CA ILE A 73 6.23 -4.47 0.77
C ILE A 73 7.53 -3.68 0.79
N SER A 74 7.65 -2.63 -0.02
CA SER A 74 8.81 -1.76 -0.05
C SER A 74 8.39 -0.30 0.01
N TYR A 75 9.27 0.57 0.53
CA TYR A 75 9.03 2.02 0.55
C TYR A 75 10.33 2.78 0.26
N GLY A 76 10.22 4.02 -0.18
CA GLY A 76 11.38 4.86 -0.51
C GLY A 76 11.38 5.32 -1.96
N GLN A 77 12.47 5.94 -2.39
CA GLN A 77 12.59 6.50 -3.75
C GLN A 77 12.93 5.43 -4.80
N ASP A 78 13.62 4.36 -4.39
CA ASP A 78 14.05 3.27 -5.28
C ASP A 78 13.04 2.12 -5.40
N VAL A 79 11.79 2.32 -4.94
CA VAL A 79 10.70 1.32 -5.00
C VAL A 79 10.49 0.77 -6.40
N HIS A 80 10.55 1.61 -7.42
CA HIS A 80 10.36 1.23 -8.82
C HIS A 80 11.36 0.17 -9.29
N ARG A 81 12.62 0.38 -8.95
CA ARG A 81 13.69 -0.57 -9.29
C ARG A 81 13.47 -1.90 -8.59
N ARG A 82 13.04 -1.85 -7.35
CA ARG A 82 12.81 -3.04 -6.53
C ARG A 82 11.62 -3.86 -7.05
N VAL A 83 10.49 -3.20 -7.30
CA VAL A 83 9.31 -3.84 -7.90
C VAL A 83 9.65 -4.42 -9.27
N GLY A 84 10.31 -3.67 -10.14
CA GLY A 84 10.72 -4.13 -11.47
C GLY A 84 11.58 -5.40 -11.42
N SER A 85 12.55 -5.46 -10.53
CA SER A 85 13.41 -6.64 -10.36
C SER A 85 12.65 -7.85 -9.82
N ALA A 86 11.73 -7.65 -8.89
CA ALA A 86 10.96 -8.73 -8.26
C ALA A 86 10.01 -9.42 -9.23
N ILE A 87 9.41 -8.69 -10.17
CA ILE A 87 8.48 -9.25 -11.16
C ILE A 87 9.16 -9.70 -12.46
N GLY A 88 10.48 -9.53 -12.55
CA GLY A 88 11.26 -9.95 -13.73
C GLY A 88 11.01 -9.12 -14.99
N LEU A 89 10.38 -7.96 -14.85
CA LEU A 89 10.17 -7.02 -15.95
C LEU A 89 11.33 -6.03 -15.99
N ALA A 90 12.32 -6.31 -16.82
CA ALA A 90 13.46 -5.41 -17.08
C ALA A 90 13.04 -4.04 -17.68
N ALA A 91 11.77 -3.90 -18.07
CA ALA A 91 11.21 -2.71 -18.70
C ALA A 91 9.78 -2.46 -18.23
N VAL A 92 9.55 -2.36 -16.93
CA VAL A 92 8.35 -1.65 -16.48
C VAL A 92 8.57 -0.20 -16.84
N THR A 93 7.78 0.32 -17.74
CA THR A 93 7.76 1.76 -18.06
C THR A 93 7.19 2.49 -16.86
N PHE A 94 8.02 2.68 -15.85
CA PHE A 94 7.74 3.65 -14.82
C PHE A 94 7.77 5.00 -15.54
N GLY A 95 6.66 5.72 -15.47
CA GLY A 95 6.53 6.97 -16.21
C GLY A 95 7.74 7.87 -16.00
N ILE A 96 8.07 8.63 -17.02
CA ILE A 96 9.22 9.58 -17.10
C ILE A 96 9.24 10.60 -15.91
N GLY A 97 8.29 10.49 -14.99
CA GLY A 97 8.23 11.26 -13.74
C GLY A 97 9.45 11.12 -12.84
N GLY A 98 10.22 10.05 -12.96
CA GLY A 98 11.43 9.84 -12.16
C GLY A 98 12.54 10.85 -12.43
N LEU A 99 12.64 11.40 -13.64
CA LEU A 99 13.68 12.39 -13.97
C LEU A 99 13.29 13.83 -13.57
N LEU A 100 12.00 14.11 -13.43
CA LEU A 100 11.50 15.43 -13.01
C LEU A 100 11.30 15.53 -11.48
N ALA A 101 11.58 14.45 -10.74
CA ALA A 101 11.40 14.40 -9.29
C ALA A 101 12.45 15.23 -8.52
N LEU A 102 13.51 15.72 -9.16
CA LEU A 102 14.55 16.49 -8.51
C LEU A 102 14.12 17.90 -8.05
N THR A 103 12.92 18.34 -8.44
CA THR A 103 12.42 19.69 -8.11
C THR A 103 11.06 19.70 -7.40
N LYS A 104 10.48 18.53 -7.04
CA LYS A 104 9.17 18.43 -6.39
C LYS A 104 9.30 17.97 -4.94
N PRO A 105 8.31 18.32 -4.06
CA PRO A 105 8.32 17.89 -2.67
C PRO A 105 8.46 16.36 -2.57
N LYS A 106 9.11 15.91 -1.51
CA LYS A 106 9.37 14.48 -1.25
C LYS A 106 8.08 13.68 -1.41
N ARG A 107 8.05 12.81 -2.39
CA ARG A 107 6.93 11.91 -2.63
C ARG A 107 7.18 10.61 -1.89
N HIS A 108 6.13 10.07 -1.30
CA HIS A 108 6.21 8.80 -0.60
C HIS A 108 5.76 7.68 -1.52
N PHE A 109 6.69 6.84 -1.92
CA PHE A 109 6.41 5.68 -2.76
C PHE A 109 6.32 4.42 -1.91
N VAL A 110 5.32 3.61 -2.21
CA VAL A 110 5.14 2.28 -1.64
C VAL A 110 5.01 1.29 -2.79
N GLY A 111 5.78 0.22 -2.72
CA GLY A 111 5.75 -0.87 -3.68
C GLY A 111 5.13 -2.11 -3.07
N LEU A 112 4.34 -2.81 -3.87
CA LEU A 112 3.81 -4.12 -3.56
C LEU A 112 4.24 -5.10 -4.62
N THR A 113 4.67 -6.28 -4.19
CA THR A 113 4.87 -7.43 -5.06
C THR A 113 4.10 -8.61 -4.51
N TRP A 114 3.56 -9.43 -5.38
CA TRP A 114 2.79 -10.61 -5.00
C TRP A 114 3.06 -11.76 -5.94
N GLN A 115 2.75 -12.95 -5.46
CA GLN A 115 2.73 -14.17 -6.25
C GLN A 115 1.56 -15.04 -5.82
N ASP A 116 0.71 -15.37 -6.79
CA ASP A 116 -0.42 -16.26 -6.60
C ASP A 116 -0.31 -17.40 -7.64
N GLY A 117 0.12 -18.56 -7.17
CA GLY A 117 0.53 -19.68 -8.03
C GLY A 117 1.66 -19.27 -8.96
N ASP A 118 1.43 -19.42 -10.28
CA ASP A 118 2.40 -19.03 -11.32
C ASP A 118 2.34 -17.54 -11.70
N LYS A 119 1.33 -16.81 -11.20
CA LYS A 119 1.15 -15.39 -11.51
C LYS A 119 1.96 -14.55 -10.55
N LYS A 120 2.87 -13.76 -11.11
CA LYS A 120 3.63 -12.74 -10.38
C LYS A 120 3.16 -11.36 -10.81
N GLY A 121 3.07 -10.47 -9.85
CA GLY A 121 2.75 -9.10 -10.14
C GLY A 121 3.39 -8.14 -9.12
N GLY A 122 3.36 -6.88 -9.45
CA GLY A 122 3.82 -5.84 -8.57
C GLY A 122 3.62 -4.48 -9.20
N PHE A 123 3.44 -3.47 -8.38
CA PHE A 123 3.38 -2.09 -8.81
C PHE A 123 3.86 -1.14 -7.71
N ALA A 124 4.26 0.04 -8.14
CA ALA A 124 4.56 1.16 -7.28
C ALA A 124 3.37 2.12 -7.25
N MET A 125 3.11 2.68 -6.09
CA MET A 125 2.10 3.70 -5.87
C MET A 125 2.68 4.86 -5.06
N GLN A 126 2.22 6.06 -5.36
CA GLN A 126 2.51 7.25 -4.60
C GLN A 126 1.42 7.48 -3.56
N CYS A 127 1.81 7.64 -2.32
CA CYS A 127 0.93 7.95 -1.20
C CYS A 127 1.05 9.43 -0.81
N ASP A 128 -0.02 9.99 -0.24
CA ASP A 128 0.04 11.30 0.40
C ASP A 128 0.92 11.26 1.65
N GLU A 129 1.54 12.38 2.00
CA GLU A 129 2.43 12.50 3.16
C GLU A 129 1.74 12.13 4.49
N ASN A 130 0.45 12.43 4.60
CA ASN A 130 -0.32 12.11 5.80
C ASN A 130 -0.73 10.64 5.88
N ASP A 131 -0.91 9.99 4.74
CA ASP A 131 -1.48 8.65 4.63
C ASP A 131 -0.44 7.54 4.55
N TYR A 132 0.78 7.83 4.04
CA TYR A 132 1.75 6.78 3.71
C TYR A 132 2.12 5.88 4.89
N ARG A 133 2.21 6.45 6.10
CA ARG A 133 2.49 5.66 7.33
C ARG A 133 1.34 4.74 7.68
N GLY A 134 0.10 5.23 7.51
CA GLY A 134 -1.11 4.44 7.71
C GLY A 134 -1.20 3.30 6.68
N VAL A 135 -0.87 3.58 5.43
CA VAL A 135 -0.81 2.57 4.36
C VAL A 135 0.21 1.49 4.70
N LEU A 136 1.45 1.87 5.07
CA LEU A 136 2.49 0.91 5.44
C LEU A 136 2.09 0.07 6.66
N ALA A 137 1.63 0.71 7.73
CA ALA A 137 1.22 0.01 8.95
C ALA A 137 0.05 -0.95 8.68
N GLY A 138 -0.92 -0.53 7.87
CA GLY A 138 -2.04 -1.37 7.47
C GLY A 138 -1.60 -2.58 6.64
N LEU A 139 -0.76 -2.37 5.63
CA LEU A 139 -0.21 -3.43 4.80
C LEU A 139 0.64 -4.41 5.64
N GLU A 140 1.51 -3.91 6.51
CA GLU A 140 2.28 -4.75 7.42
C GLU A 140 1.37 -5.58 8.35
N GLY A 141 0.31 -4.94 8.86
CA GLY A 141 -0.63 -5.57 9.78
C GLY A 141 -1.37 -6.75 9.17
N ILE A 142 -1.92 -6.59 7.95
CA ILE A 142 -2.71 -7.65 7.30
C ILE A 142 -1.85 -8.73 6.64
N THR A 143 -0.63 -8.41 6.21
CA THR A 143 0.28 -9.37 5.55
C THR A 143 1.21 -10.08 6.51
N GLY A 144 1.44 -9.52 7.70
CA GLY A 144 2.45 -9.97 8.64
C GLY A 144 3.89 -9.71 8.17
N LYS A 145 4.10 -8.98 7.07
CA LYS A 145 5.42 -8.69 6.50
C LYS A 145 5.86 -7.27 6.85
N LYS A 146 7.15 -7.13 7.14
CA LYS A 146 7.76 -5.81 7.36
C LYS A 146 8.10 -5.14 6.03
N ALA A 147 7.80 -3.85 5.96
CA ALA A 147 8.18 -3.06 4.81
C ALA A 147 9.71 -2.85 4.77
N VAL A 148 10.26 -2.99 3.57
CA VAL A 148 11.71 -2.86 3.32
C VAL A 148 12.00 -1.48 2.77
N ASP A 149 12.98 -0.81 3.38
CA ASP A 149 13.49 0.46 2.88
C ASP A 149 14.28 0.23 1.59
N SER A 150 13.77 0.77 0.48
CA SER A 150 14.43 0.64 -0.82
C SER A 150 15.69 1.50 -0.94
N ASP A 151 15.77 2.59 -0.18
CA ASP A 151 16.87 3.55 -0.24
C ASP A 151 18.09 3.06 0.56
N ALA A 152 17.87 2.23 1.59
CA ALA A 152 18.94 1.67 2.42
C ALA A 152 19.91 0.74 1.66
N MET A 153 19.51 0.23 0.49
CA MET A 153 20.36 -0.65 -0.32
C MET A 153 21.28 0.09 -1.29
N THR A 154 21.01 1.35 -1.59
CA THR A 154 21.82 2.14 -2.53
C THR A 154 23.15 2.60 -1.90
N VAL A 155 23.30 2.50 -0.59
CA VAL A 155 24.48 2.97 0.17
C VAL A 155 25.60 1.92 0.26
N LYS A 156 25.42 0.73 -0.32
CA LYS A 156 26.43 -0.35 -0.27
C LYS A 156 27.06 -0.62 -1.64
N ASN A 157 27.72 0.40 -2.19
CA ASN A 157 28.77 0.23 -3.21
C ASN A 157 29.79 1.32 -3.05
#